data_d5750b91277837066a388871d7816d6d
#
_entry.id   d5750b91277837066a388871d7816d6d
#
_cell.length_a   1.000
_cell.length_b   1.000
_cell.length_c   1.000
_cell.angle_alpha   90.00
_cell.angle_beta   90.00
_cell.angle_gamma   90.00
#
_symmetry.space_group_name_H-M   'P 1'
#
loop_
_entity.id
_entity.type
_entity.pdbx_description
1 polymer ?
#
loop_
_entity_poly.entity_id
_entity_poly.type
_entity_poly.pdbx_seq_one_letter_code
_entity_poly.pdbx_strand_id
1 'polypeptide(L)'
;WQKGVKEGVFSTETFADYDAGKNSYKAGKVAMLLQSGSNWVEAIPTIGEENASVVPIPGGEENGSVGYVNGVIIPKCSPSSDLAVQFVQEQLLGEYTQTSTVNQYGKIPVITEYYNKTESPNWQNIKGSIEKAVTYPPYKDLGEFVIKCQEIFQASLVDGTDVNTTAEELQNMVNKLDK
;
A
#
# COMPACT_ATOMS: atom_id res chain seq x y z
N TRP A 1 -10.87 3.48 -15.63
CA TRP A 1 -11.55 2.99 -14.44
C TRP A 1 -13.07 3.00 -14.62
N GLN A 2 -13.72 4.13 -14.95
CA GLN A 2 -15.17 4.23 -15.15
C GLN A 2 -15.71 3.17 -16.11
N LYS A 3 -15.04 2.95 -17.25
CA LYS A 3 -15.41 1.89 -18.20
C LYS A 3 -15.42 0.51 -17.53
N GLY A 4 -14.38 0.19 -16.76
CA GLY A 4 -14.27 -1.09 -16.07
C GLY A 4 -15.36 -1.31 -15.01
N VAL A 5 -15.75 -0.25 -14.29
CA VAL A 5 -16.89 -0.30 -13.35
C VAL A 5 -18.20 -0.54 -14.11
N LYS A 6 -18.43 0.21 -15.18
CA LYS A 6 -19.64 0.09 -16.02
C LYS A 6 -19.79 -1.29 -16.66
N GLU A 7 -18.67 -1.90 -17.05
CA GLU A 7 -18.63 -3.24 -17.67
C GLU A 7 -18.56 -4.38 -16.62
N GLY A 8 -18.58 -4.06 -15.32
CA GLY A 8 -18.52 -5.06 -14.26
C GLY A 8 -17.15 -5.74 -14.10
N VAL A 9 -16.09 -5.16 -14.68
CA VAL A 9 -14.71 -5.65 -14.54
C VAL A 9 -14.11 -5.29 -13.17
N PHE A 10 -14.49 -4.12 -12.63
CA PHE A 10 -14.07 -3.68 -11.31
C PHE A 10 -15.23 -3.74 -10.32
N SER A 11 -14.98 -4.35 -9.15
CA SER A 11 -15.93 -4.31 -8.03
C SER A 11 -15.90 -2.94 -7.35
N THR A 12 -17.09 -2.44 -6.99
CA THR A 12 -17.26 -1.22 -6.19
C THR A 12 -17.51 -1.50 -4.71
N GLU A 13 -17.50 -2.77 -4.30
CA GLU A 13 -17.77 -3.18 -2.91
C GLU A 13 -16.80 -2.54 -1.91
N THR A 14 -15.54 -2.30 -2.31
CA THR A 14 -14.52 -1.65 -1.46
C THR A 14 -14.85 -0.21 -1.10
N PHE A 15 -15.77 0.43 -1.80
CA PHE A 15 -16.20 1.81 -1.47
C PHE A 15 -17.10 1.85 -0.23
N ALA A 16 -17.82 0.77 0.02
CA ALA A 16 -18.68 0.65 1.20
C ALA A 16 -17.95 0.00 2.39
N ASP A 17 -17.02 -0.90 2.10
CA ASP A 17 -16.23 -1.64 3.11
C ASP A 17 -14.79 -1.81 2.61
N TYR A 18 -13.84 -1.25 3.35
CA TYR A 18 -12.40 -1.33 3.03
C TYR A 18 -11.90 -2.77 2.86
N ASP A 19 -12.43 -3.70 3.65
CA ASP A 19 -12.00 -5.10 3.63
C ASP A 19 -12.74 -5.96 2.58
N ALA A 20 -13.80 -5.43 1.96
CA ALA A 20 -14.60 -6.18 0.99
C ALA A 20 -13.76 -6.70 -0.19
N GLY A 21 -12.85 -5.89 -0.73
CA GLY A 21 -11.96 -6.30 -1.82
C GLY A 21 -11.04 -7.45 -1.42
N LYS A 22 -10.45 -7.41 -0.22
CA LYS A 22 -9.60 -8.50 0.31
C LYS A 22 -10.42 -9.77 0.50
N ASN A 23 -11.60 -9.66 1.08
CA ASN A 23 -12.48 -10.79 1.33
C ASN A 23 -12.96 -11.42 0.02
N SER A 24 -13.30 -10.62 -0.99
CA SER A 24 -13.67 -11.08 -2.32
C SER A 24 -12.52 -11.80 -3.03
N TYR A 25 -11.28 -11.30 -2.88
CA TYR A 25 -10.09 -11.96 -3.40
C TYR A 25 -9.83 -13.29 -2.70
N LYS A 26 -9.84 -13.33 -1.36
CA LYS A 26 -9.70 -14.57 -0.58
C LYS A 26 -10.77 -15.61 -0.91
N ALA A 27 -11.97 -15.16 -1.23
CA ALA A 27 -13.08 -16.03 -1.64
C ALA A 27 -13.04 -16.47 -3.12
N GLY A 28 -12.02 -16.06 -3.89
CA GLY A 28 -11.90 -16.39 -5.32
C GLY A 28 -12.93 -15.70 -6.22
N LYS A 29 -13.61 -14.66 -5.73
CA LYS A 29 -14.62 -13.91 -6.50
C LYS A 29 -14.02 -12.90 -7.46
N VAL A 30 -12.81 -12.43 -7.19
CA VAL A 30 -12.05 -11.54 -8.05
C VAL A 30 -10.68 -12.12 -8.33
N ALA A 31 -10.22 -12.00 -9.58
CA ALA A 31 -8.95 -12.57 -10.02
C ALA A 31 -7.73 -11.71 -9.65
N MET A 32 -7.93 -10.41 -9.41
CA MET A 32 -6.86 -9.46 -9.11
C MET A 32 -7.26 -8.51 -8.00
N LEU A 33 -6.30 -8.19 -7.15
CA LEU A 33 -6.45 -7.21 -6.07
C LEU A 33 -5.30 -6.21 -6.14
N LEU A 34 -5.62 -4.92 -6.29
CA LEU A 34 -4.65 -3.84 -6.18
C LEU A 34 -4.53 -3.44 -4.72
N GLN A 35 -3.42 -3.83 -4.08
CA GLN A 35 -3.25 -3.63 -2.64
C GLN A 35 -1.77 -3.69 -2.22
N SER A 36 -1.48 -3.48 -0.94
CA SER A 36 -0.13 -3.63 -0.39
C SER A 36 0.30 -5.11 -0.32
N GLY A 37 1.61 -5.37 -0.33
CA GLY A 37 2.17 -6.72 -0.24
C GLY A 37 1.73 -7.51 1.01
N SER A 38 1.37 -6.83 2.11
CA SER A 38 0.84 -7.49 3.32
C SER A 38 -0.46 -8.25 3.07
N ASN A 39 -1.30 -7.78 2.17
CA ASN A 39 -2.56 -8.47 1.86
C ASN A 39 -2.35 -9.79 1.09
N TRP A 40 -1.25 -9.92 0.36
CA TRP A 40 -0.87 -11.18 -0.25
C TRP A 40 -0.58 -12.24 0.83
N VAL A 41 0.26 -11.90 1.83
CA VAL A 41 0.60 -12.82 2.93
C VAL A 41 -0.66 -13.24 3.70
N GLU A 42 -1.61 -12.34 3.93
CA GLU A 42 -2.88 -12.67 4.55
C GLU A 42 -3.77 -13.61 3.70
N ALA A 43 -3.64 -13.54 2.38
CA ALA A 43 -4.49 -14.34 1.47
C ALA A 43 -3.96 -15.78 1.29
N ILE A 44 -2.65 -15.98 1.32
CA ILE A 44 -2.00 -17.26 1.06
C ILE A 44 -2.59 -18.46 1.85
N PRO A 45 -2.84 -18.35 3.17
CA PRO A 45 -3.42 -19.46 3.92
C PRO A 45 -4.79 -19.93 3.40
N THR A 46 -5.50 -19.08 2.68
CA THR A 46 -6.84 -19.37 2.15
C THR A 46 -6.82 -19.85 0.71
N ILE A 47 -6.01 -19.21 -0.15
CA ILE A 47 -6.03 -19.44 -1.60
C ILE A 47 -4.91 -20.38 -2.08
N GLY A 48 -3.89 -20.64 -1.26
CA GLY A 48 -2.69 -21.40 -1.62
C GLY A 48 -1.63 -20.55 -2.33
N GLU A 49 -0.37 -20.81 -2.04
CA GLU A 49 0.75 -20.06 -2.61
C GLU A 49 0.87 -20.27 -4.13
N GLU A 50 0.55 -21.47 -4.60
CA GLU A 50 0.56 -21.84 -6.01
C GLU A 50 -0.51 -21.15 -6.86
N ASN A 51 -1.54 -20.61 -6.21
CA ASN A 51 -2.68 -19.95 -6.87
C ASN A 51 -2.60 -18.43 -6.85
N ALA A 52 -1.56 -17.86 -6.23
CA ALA A 52 -1.42 -16.41 -6.12
C ALA A 52 0.00 -15.93 -6.40
N SER A 53 0.14 -14.79 -7.03
CA SER A 53 1.42 -14.14 -7.27
C SER A 53 1.30 -12.64 -7.10
N VAL A 54 2.37 -12.02 -6.61
CA VAL A 54 2.49 -10.56 -6.57
C VAL A 54 3.23 -10.12 -7.81
N VAL A 55 2.66 -9.14 -8.50
CA VAL A 55 3.24 -8.57 -9.72
C VAL A 55 3.26 -7.04 -9.64
N PRO A 56 4.16 -6.37 -10.37
CA PRO A 56 4.14 -4.92 -10.47
C PRO A 56 2.80 -4.40 -10.98
N ILE A 57 2.39 -3.23 -10.54
CA ILE A 57 1.23 -2.54 -11.11
C ILE A 57 1.50 -2.30 -12.59
N PRO A 58 0.57 -2.74 -13.49
CA PRO A 58 0.74 -2.48 -14.90
C PRO A 58 0.72 -0.97 -15.17
N GLY A 59 1.73 -0.49 -15.84
CA GLY A 59 1.93 0.91 -16.21
C GLY A 59 3.14 0.99 -17.12
N GLY A 60 3.32 2.03 -17.90
CA GLY A 60 4.40 2.17 -18.87
C GLY A 60 5.83 2.03 -18.31
N GLU A 61 6.81 2.61 -18.98
CA GLU A 61 8.23 2.50 -18.62
C GLU A 61 8.57 3.01 -17.20
N GLU A 62 7.69 3.86 -16.64
CA GLU A 62 7.82 4.42 -15.31
C GLU A 62 7.01 3.68 -14.24
N ASN A 63 6.85 2.38 -14.39
CA ASN A 63 6.20 1.54 -13.38
C ASN A 63 6.77 1.81 -12.01
N GLY A 64 6.00 2.45 -11.17
CA GLY A 64 6.36 2.78 -9.81
C GLY A 64 5.30 2.31 -8.82
N SER A 65 5.61 2.45 -7.57
CA SER A 65 4.71 2.18 -6.46
C SER A 65 4.73 3.36 -5.50
N VAL A 66 3.77 3.42 -4.60
CA VAL A 66 3.81 4.37 -3.47
C VAL A 66 4.40 3.65 -2.28
N GLY A 67 5.49 4.20 -1.75
CA GLY A 67 6.14 3.71 -0.55
C GLY A 67 5.85 4.61 0.65
N TYR A 68 5.60 4.00 1.79
CA TYR A 68 5.55 4.70 3.08
C TYR A 68 6.25 3.89 4.15
N VAL A 69 6.78 4.58 5.15
CA VAL A 69 7.53 3.98 6.24
C VAL A 69 6.73 4.07 7.52
N ASN A 70 6.59 2.94 8.22
CA ASN A 70 6.10 2.95 9.59
C ASN A 70 7.24 3.33 10.53
N GLY A 71 6.98 4.26 11.43
CA GLY A 71 7.95 4.72 12.42
C GLY A 71 7.56 4.30 13.84
N VAL A 72 8.55 4.26 14.71
CA VAL A 72 8.36 4.12 16.15
C VAL A 72 8.55 5.48 16.82
N ILE A 73 7.60 5.86 17.66
CA ILE A 73 7.63 7.12 18.40
C ILE A 73 7.82 6.80 19.87
N ILE A 74 8.83 7.40 20.50
CA ILE A 74 9.06 7.34 21.94
C ILE A 74 8.68 8.71 22.51
N PRO A 75 7.59 8.82 23.30
CA PRO A 75 7.19 10.08 23.89
C PRO A 75 8.25 10.61 24.86
N LYS A 76 8.47 11.94 24.88
CA LYS A 76 9.42 12.59 25.82
C LYS A 76 9.08 12.34 27.29
N CYS A 77 7.81 12.10 27.61
CA CYS A 77 7.36 11.78 28.95
C CYS A 77 7.51 10.31 29.34
N SER A 78 8.06 9.46 28.49
CA SER A 78 8.28 8.06 28.81
C SER A 78 9.28 7.93 29.98
N PRO A 79 8.93 7.23 31.07
CA PRO A 79 9.83 7.01 32.20
C PRO A 79 10.98 6.03 31.86
N SER A 80 10.90 5.33 30.74
CA SER A 80 11.84 4.30 30.31
C SER A 80 12.31 4.54 28.87
N SER A 81 12.59 5.79 28.50
CA SER A 81 12.99 6.16 27.14
C SER A 81 14.23 5.40 26.67
N ASP A 82 15.24 5.23 27.53
CA ASP A 82 16.49 4.54 27.18
C ASP A 82 16.24 3.05 26.88
N LEU A 83 15.41 2.40 27.70
CA LEU A 83 15.03 1.01 27.47
C LEU A 83 14.22 0.86 26.17
N ALA A 84 13.36 1.83 25.86
CA ALA A 84 12.61 1.84 24.61
C ALA A 84 13.54 2.00 23.41
N VAL A 85 14.54 2.86 23.48
CA VAL A 85 15.57 3.00 22.42
C VAL A 85 16.34 1.70 22.24
N GLN A 86 16.80 1.08 23.33
CA GLN A 86 17.48 -0.20 23.30
C GLN A 86 16.61 -1.29 22.64
N PHE A 87 15.33 -1.38 23.02
CA PHE A 87 14.38 -2.32 22.39
C PHE A 87 14.25 -2.11 20.88
N VAL A 88 14.13 -0.86 20.43
CA VAL A 88 14.07 -0.54 18.99
C VAL A 88 15.34 -1.02 18.30
N GLN A 89 16.52 -0.68 18.85
CA GLN A 89 17.81 -1.01 18.24
C GLN A 89 18.08 -2.52 18.21
N GLU A 90 17.83 -3.22 19.29
CA GLU A 90 18.18 -4.64 19.43
C GLU A 90 17.10 -5.58 18.87
N GLN A 91 15.81 -5.22 19.03
CA GLN A 91 14.71 -6.09 18.66
C GLN A 91 14.08 -5.70 17.34
N LEU A 92 13.64 -4.45 17.16
CA LEU A 92 12.92 -4.06 15.95
C LEU A 92 13.84 -3.94 14.74
N LEU A 93 15.06 -3.45 14.92
CA LEU A 93 16.07 -3.38 13.86
C LEU A 93 16.96 -4.63 13.79
N GLY A 94 16.76 -5.58 14.70
CA GLY A 94 17.50 -6.85 14.72
C GLY A 94 17.14 -7.78 13.56
N GLU A 95 18.07 -8.68 13.23
CA GLU A 95 17.96 -9.60 12.08
C GLU A 95 16.66 -10.40 12.08
N TYR A 96 16.30 -10.98 13.22
CA TYR A 96 15.08 -11.79 13.31
C TYR A 96 13.81 -11.01 12.90
N THR A 97 13.64 -9.81 13.45
CA THR A 97 12.45 -9.00 13.14
C THR A 97 12.46 -8.53 11.69
N GLN A 98 13.59 -8.09 11.19
CA GLN A 98 13.71 -7.61 9.83
C GLN A 98 13.49 -8.71 8.79
N THR A 99 14.00 -9.92 9.02
CA THR A 99 13.82 -11.05 8.09
C THR A 99 12.42 -11.66 8.18
N SER A 100 11.86 -11.79 9.38
CA SER A 100 10.49 -12.31 9.55
C SER A 100 9.41 -11.36 9.00
N THR A 101 9.71 -10.07 8.97
CA THR A 101 8.79 -9.02 8.46
C THR A 101 8.32 -9.30 7.03
N VAL A 102 9.19 -9.79 6.15
CA VAL A 102 8.83 -10.12 4.77
C VAL A 102 7.88 -11.32 4.72
N ASN A 103 8.25 -12.40 5.37
CA ASN A 103 7.54 -13.68 5.23
C ASN A 103 6.22 -13.71 6.03
N GLN A 104 6.19 -13.06 7.20
CA GLN A 104 5.01 -13.09 8.07
C GLN A 104 4.04 -11.93 7.83
N TYR A 105 4.54 -10.78 7.37
CA TYR A 105 3.75 -9.56 7.26
C TYR A 105 3.75 -8.92 5.88
N GLY A 106 4.52 -9.46 4.92
CA GLY A 106 4.64 -8.89 3.58
C GLY A 106 5.15 -7.44 3.59
N LYS A 107 6.00 -7.10 4.57
CA LYS A 107 6.58 -5.76 4.74
C LYS A 107 8.04 -5.76 4.31
N ILE A 108 8.52 -4.59 3.91
CA ILE A 108 9.89 -4.40 3.45
C ILE A 108 10.82 -4.21 4.65
N PRO A 109 11.95 -4.93 4.76
CA PRO A 109 12.97 -4.62 5.73
C PRO A 109 13.51 -3.20 5.54
N VAL A 110 13.69 -2.47 6.63
CA VAL A 110 14.25 -1.10 6.56
C VAL A 110 15.78 -1.10 6.58
N ILE A 111 16.40 -2.22 6.94
CA ILE A 111 17.84 -2.41 6.92
C ILE A 111 18.26 -2.99 5.57
N THR A 112 19.08 -2.25 4.84
CA THR A 112 19.50 -2.58 3.46
C THR A 112 20.11 -3.97 3.35
N GLU A 113 20.86 -4.42 4.35
CA GLU A 113 21.46 -5.76 4.37
C GLU A 113 20.38 -6.84 4.31
N TYR A 114 19.33 -6.75 5.12
CA TYR A 114 18.23 -7.74 5.17
C TYR A 114 17.32 -7.63 3.94
N TYR A 115 17.10 -6.42 3.44
CA TYR A 115 16.41 -6.19 2.17
C TYR A 115 17.10 -6.95 1.02
N ASN A 116 18.42 -6.86 0.92
CA ASN A 116 19.19 -7.51 -0.15
C ASN A 116 19.22 -9.04 -0.03
N LYS A 117 19.08 -9.56 1.19
CA LYS A 117 19.06 -11.01 1.47
C LYS A 117 17.66 -11.65 1.30
N THR A 118 16.64 -10.87 1.00
CA THR A 118 15.30 -11.39 0.85
C THR A 118 15.14 -12.18 -0.44
N GLU A 119 14.84 -13.48 -0.34
CA GLU A 119 14.78 -14.42 -1.48
C GLU A 119 13.37 -14.83 -1.88
N SER A 120 12.31 -14.30 -1.25
CA SER A 120 10.94 -14.61 -1.62
C SER A 120 10.68 -14.32 -3.11
N PRO A 121 10.18 -15.30 -3.90
CA PRO A 121 9.92 -15.10 -5.33
C PRO A 121 8.99 -13.91 -5.62
N ASN A 122 7.94 -13.76 -4.82
CA ASN A 122 7.00 -12.64 -4.96
C ASN A 122 7.64 -11.29 -4.65
N TRP A 123 8.61 -11.27 -3.75
CA TRP A 123 9.40 -10.11 -3.46
C TRP A 123 10.27 -9.70 -4.65
N GLN A 124 10.95 -10.67 -5.27
CA GLN A 124 11.79 -10.41 -6.45
C GLN A 124 10.97 -9.86 -7.62
N ASN A 125 9.73 -10.31 -7.79
CA ASN A 125 8.84 -9.82 -8.85
C ASN A 125 8.57 -8.30 -8.74
N ILE A 126 8.51 -7.73 -7.52
CA ILE A 126 8.17 -6.32 -7.29
C ILE A 126 9.37 -5.44 -6.93
N LYS A 127 10.57 -6.02 -6.80
CA LYS A 127 11.77 -5.29 -6.38
C LYS A 127 12.04 -4.05 -7.22
N GLY A 128 11.95 -4.16 -8.54
CA GLY A 128 12.13 -3.03 -9.44
C GLY A 128 11.09 -1.91 -9.28
N SER A 129 9.88 -2.25 -8.88
CA SER A 129 8.83 -1.25 -8.57
C SER A 129 9.09 -0.55 -7.24
N ILE A 130 9.67 -1.26 -6.27
CA ILE A 130 10.05 -0.69 -4.97
C ILE A 130 11.19 0.30 -5.15
N GLU A 131 12.19 -0.03 -5.94
CA GLU A 131 13.31 0.86 -6.23
C GLU A 131 12.90 2.17 -6.92
N LYS A 132 11.78 2.16 -7.62
CA LYS A 132 11.15 3.33 -8.26
C LYS A 132 10.02 3.94 -7.42
N ALA A 133 9.77 3.43 -6.21
CA ALA A 133 8.67 3.90 -5.38
C ALA A 133 8.84 5.37 -5.01
N VAL A 134 7.73 6.10 -5.07
CA VAL A 134 7.65 7.49 -4.61
C VAL A 134 6.99 7.54 -3.25
N THR A 135 7.40 8.47 -2.43
CA THR A 135 6.76 8.73 -1.14
C THR A 135 5.70 9.81 -1.26
N TYR A 136 4.76 9.81 -0.33
CA TYR A 136 3.84 10.94 -0.21
C TYR A 136 4.63 12.23 0.05
N PRO A 137 4.26 13.34 -0.62
CA PRO A 137 4.83 14.64 -0.31
C PRO A 137 4.55 15.03 1.15
N PRO A 138 5.45 15.75 1.82
CA PRO A 138 5.29 16.15 3.22
C PRO A 138 4.33 17.35 3.35
N TYR A 139 3.09 17.18 2.96
CA TYR A 139 2.05 18.20 3.14
C TYR A 139 1.48 18.17 4.56
N LYS A 140 1.16 19.35 5.07
CA LYS A 140 0.65 19.53 6.43
C LYS A 140 -0.65 18.76 6.70
N ASP A 141 -1.57 18.80 5.75
CA ASP A 141 -2.91 18.21 5.88
C ASP A 141 -3.11 17.01 4.92
N LEU A 142 -2.04 16.21 4.74
CA LEU A 142 -2.04 15.08 3.81
C LEU A 142 -3.19 14.10 4.06
N GLY A 143 -3.54 13.84 5.32
CA GLY A 143 -4.62 12.90 5.66
C GLY A 143 -5.98 13.37 5.14
N GLU A 144 -6.33 14.64 5.36
CA GLU A 144 -7.57 15.22 4.84
C GLU A 144 -7.59 15.25 3.31
N PHE A 145 -6.44 15.59 2.72
CA PHE A 145 -6.29 15.58 1.26
C PHE A 145 -6.57 14.21 0.67
N VAL A 146 -5.97 13.14 1.23
CA VAL A 146 -6.17 11.76 0.75
C VAL A 146 -7.64 11.37 0.84
N ILE A 147 -8.32 11.68 1.94
CA ILE A 147 -9.75 11.38 2.11
C ILE A 147 -10.58 12.07 1.02
N LYS A 148 -10.36 13.35 0.79
CA LYS A 148 -11.08 14.11 -0.25
C LYS A 148 -10.79 13.59 -1.66
N CYS A 149 -9.55 13.21 -1.95
CA CYS A 149 -9.22 12.58 -3.23
C CYS A 149 -9.98 11.26 -3.42
N GLN A 150 -10.09 10.46 -2.37
CA GLN A 150 -10.87 9.22 -2.41
C GLN A 150 -12.35 9.48 -2.68
N GLU A 151 -12.95 10.46 -2.03
CA GLU A 151 -14.35 10.86 -2.24
C GLU A 151 -14.63 11.30 -3.68
N ILE A 152 -13.80 12.19 -4.23
CA ILE A 152 -13.90 12.68 -5.61
C ILE A 152 -13.73 11.52 -6.60
N PHE A 153 -12.74 10.68 -6.38
CA PHE A 153 -12.48 9.54 -7.26
C PHE A 153 -13.61 8.51 -7.20
N GLN A 154 -14.13 8.22 -6.01
CA GLN A 154 -15.26 7.32 -5.81
C GLN A 154 -16.52 7.85 -6.51
N ALA A 155 -16.86 9.13 -6.33
CA ALA A 155 -17.98 9.77 -7.01
C ALA A 155 -17.84 9.67 -8.53
N SER A 156 -16.66 9.92 -9.07
CA SER A 156 -16.38 9.76 -10.49
C SER A 156 -16.62 8.32 -10.99
N LEU A 157 -16.25 7.32 -10.21
CA LEU A 157 -16.42 5.92 -10.60
C LEU A 157 -17.87 5.43 -10.51
N VAL A 158 -18.62 5.88 -9.50
CA VAL A 158 -19.99 5.42 -9.21
C VAL A 158 -21.03 6.26 -9.96
N ASP A 159 -20.90 7.58 -9.92
CA ASP A 159 -21.88 8.51 -10.47
C ASP A 159 -21.59 8.86 -11.94
N GLY A 160 -20.41 8.50 -12.45
CA GLY A 160 -20.03 8.75 -13.82
C GLY A 160 -19.68 10.22 -14.12
N THR A 161 -19.23 10.97 -13.10
CA THR A 161 -18.73 12.34 -13.29
C THR A 161 -17.69 12.38 -14.40
N ASP A 162 -17.74 13.40 -15.25
CA ASP A 162 -16.81 13.55 -16.36
C ASP A 162 -15.34 13.49 -15.90
N VAL A 163 -14.53 12.77 -16.66
CA VAL A 163 -13.12 12.51 -16.30
C VAL A 163 -12.30 13.78 -16.22
N ASN A 164 -12.55 14.75 -17.12
CA ASN A 164 -11.81 16.02 -17.12
C ASN A 164 -12.21 16.86 -15.90
N THR A 165 -13.50 16.91 -15.57
CA THR A 165 -14.00 17.58 -14.36
C THR A 165 -13.36 16.96 -13.11
N THR A 166 -13.32 15.64 -13.00
CA THR A 166 -12.67 14.93 -11.90
C THR A 166 -11.18 15.27 -11.80
N ALA A 167 -10.47 15.27 -12.92
CA ALA A 167 -9.05 15.59 -12.97
C ALA A 167 -8.78 17.06 -12.59
N GLU A 168 -9.62 17.99 -13.02
CA GLU A 168 -9.52 19.43 -12.67
C GLU A 168 -9.75 19.64 -11.16
N GLU A 169 -10.74 18.97 -10.57
CA GLU A 169 -10.99 19.05 -9.14
C GLU A 169 -9.80 18.54 -8.32
N LEU A 170 -9.27 17.37 -8.67
CA LEU A 170 -8.08 16.81 -8.03
C LEU A 170 -6.86 17.73 -8.19
N GLN A 171 -6.63 18.28 -9.38
CA GLN A 171 -5.53 19.20 -9.62
C GLN A 171 -5.69 20.49 -8.80
N ASN A 172 -6.90 21.03 -8.72
CA ASN A 172 -7.18 22.22 -7.93
C ASN A 172 -6.95 21.98 -6.42
N MET A 173 -7.21 20.76 -5.94
CA MET A 173 -6.87 20.40 -4.55
C MET A 173 -5.36 20.36 -4.34
N VAL A 174 -4.61 19.72 -5.24
CA VAL A 174 -3.14 19.70 -5.18
C VAL A 174 -2.55 21.10 -5.16
N ASN A 175 -3.09 22.02 -5.98
CA ASN A 175 -2.62 23.40 -6.06
C ASN A 175 -2.86 24.22 -4.78
N LYS A 176 -3.79 23.78 -3.93
CA LYS A 176 -4.12 24.43 -2.65
C LYS A 176 -3.34 23.88 -1.45
N LEU A 177 -2.58 22.81 -1.65
CA LEU A 177 -1.80 22.22 -0.57
C LEU A 177 -0.64 23.13 -0.19
N ASP A 178 -0.56 23.45 1.09
CA ASP A 178 0.61 24.12 1.67
C ASP A 178 1.77 23.11 1.76
N LYS A 179 2.92 23.52 1.26
CA LYS A 179 4.16 22.75 1.30
C LYS A 179 4.86 22.85 2.63
#